data_9072e1572c8bea0b618b1419be345922
#
_entry.id   9072e1572c8bea0b618b1419be345922
#
_cell.length_a   1.000
_cell.length_b   1.000
_cell.length_c   1.000
_cell.angle_alpha   90.00
_cell.angle_beta   90.00
_cell.angle_gamma   90.00
#
_symmetry.space_group_name_H-M   'P 1'
#
loop_
_entity.id
_entity.type
_entity.pdbx_description
1 polymer ?
#
loop_
_entity_poly.entity_id
_entity_poly.type
_entity_poly.pdbx_seq_one_letter_code
_entity_poly.pdbx_strand_id
1 'polypeptide(L)'
;MSIFDILLKSPANERSSAPQSDCPLCTTDGGELIWRGAFWRVVAVNDANYPGYLRLIVNRHVAEFSELAAPEQQQLFKLLVAIETRMRELINPDKINIASLGNHVPHQHWHIIPRWKDDPCFPDSIWTAPHKPSPAADVLAQRQQAAAMLVAELPSLCPKTIY
;
A
#
# COMPACT_ATOMS: atom_id res chain seq x y z
N MET A 1 15.83 -10.05 -29.52
CA MET A 1 14.50 -9.74 -28.99
C MET A 1 14.67 -8.54 -28.08
N SER A 2 14.03 -7.40 -28.41
CA SER A 2 14.13 -6.18 -27.64
C SER A 2 13.44 -6.35 -26.28
N ILE A 3 13.91 -5.63 -25.23
CA ILE A 3 13.21 -5.59 -23.94
C ILE A 3 11.75 -5.13 -24.09
N PHE A 4 11.46 -4.31 -25.11
CA PHE A 4 10.11 -3.90 -25.45
C PHE A 4 9.26 -5.05 -26.05
N ASP A 5 9.88 -5.99 -26.78
CA ASP A 5 9.17 -7.17 -27.30
C ASP A 5 8.76 -8.12 -26.17
N ILE A 6 9.52 -8.14 -25.07
CA ILE A 6 9.20 -8.92 -23.86
C ILE A 6 8.00 -8.29 -23.15
N LEU A 7 7.97 -6.96 -23.05
CA LEU A 7 6.88 -6.22 -22.40
C LEU A 7 5.53 -6.35 -23.15
N LEU A 8 5.58 -6.49 -24.49
CA LEU A 8 4.40 -6.66 -25.32
C LEU A 8 3.92 -8.13 -25.42
N LYS A 9 4.79 -9.09 -25.13
CA LYS A 9 4.51 -10.53 -25.23
C LYS A 9 4.35 -11.23 -23.88
N SER A 10 4.33 -10.51 -22.76
CA SER A 10 3.89 -11.13 -21.50
C SER A 10 2.48 -11.65 -21.74
N PRO A 11 2.27 -12.98 -21.89
CA PRO A 11 0.94 -13.50 -21.83
C PRO A 11 0.42 -13.08 -20.45
N ALA A 12 -0.74 -12.43 -20.42
CA ALA A 12 -1.51 -12.40 -19.19
C ALA A 12 -1.60 -13.86 -18.75
N ASN A 13 -0.72 -14.24 -17.82
CA ASN A 13 -0.60 -15.63 -17.43
C ASN A 13 -1.94 -15.96 -16.79
N GLU A 14 -2.74 -16.79 -17.42
CA GLU A 14 -4.02 -17.32 -16.96
C GLU A 14 -3.85 -18.22 -15.71
N ARG A 15 -2.78 -17.98 -14.91
CA ARG A 15 -2.69 -18.54 -13.59
C ARG A 15 -3.86 -18.00 -12.81
N SER A 16 -4.66 -18.92 -12.32
CA SER A 16 -5.91 -18.74 -11.62
C SER A 16 -5.97 -17.41 -10.86
N SER A 17 -6.71 -16.44 -11.37
CA SER A 17 -7.08 -15.21 -10.67
C SER A 17 -8.19 -15.48 -9.64
N ALA A 18 -8.54 -16.72 -9.41
CA ALA A 18 -9.56 -17.13 -8.45
C ALA A 18 -9.06 -16.88 -7.03
N PRO A 19 -9.93 -16.44 -6.12
CA PRO A 19 -9.60 -16.29 -4.71
C PRO A 19 -9.05 -17.60 -4.15
N GLN A 20 -7.96 -17.53 -3.39
CA GLN A 20 -7.36 -18.68 -2.70
C GLN A 20 -7.82 -18.66 -1.24
N SER A 21 -8.35 -19.80 -0.78
CA SER A 21 -8.93 -19.93 0.56
C SER A 21 -7.90 -19.83 1.70
N ASP A 22 -6.65 -20.12 1.41
CA ASP A 22 -5.50 -20.02 2.33
C ASP A 22 -4.78 -18.66 2.27
N CYS A 23 -5.17 -17.79 1.36
CA CYS A 23 -4.60 -16.46 1.23
C CYS A 23 -5.36 -15.45 2.11
N PRO A 24 -4.74 -14.84 3.14
CA PRO A 24 -5.41 -13.89 4.01
C PRO A 24 -5.88 -12.62 3.27
N LEU A 25 -5.22 -12.23 2.16
CA LEU A 25 -5.65 -11.09 1.35
C LEU A 25 -6.74 -11.43 0.33
N CYS A 26 -7.08 -12.71 0.15
CA CYS A 26 -8.28 -13.12 -0.58
C CYS A 26 -9.49 -13.24 0.34
N THR A 27 -9.28 -13.59 1.62
CA THR A 27 -10.33 -13.90 2.58
C THR A 27 -10.69 -12.75 3.52
N THR A 28 -9.83 -11.72 3.59
CA THR A 28 -10.06 -10.51 4.39
C THR A 28 -9.71 -9.26 3.59
N ASP A 29 -10.03 -8.09 4.11
CA ASP A 29 -9.62 -6.82 3.49
C ASP A 29 -8.11 -6.54 3.63
N GLY A 30 -7.42 -7.17 4.57
CA GLY A 30 -5.99 -6.99 4.82
C GLY A 30 -5.66 -5.78 5.70
N GLY A 31 -6.67 -5.20 6.34
CA GLY A 31 -6.61 -4.04 7.23
C GLY A 31 -7.97 -3.37 7.33
N GLU A 32 -8.03 -2.17 7.90
CA GLU A 32 -9.25 -1.38 7.92
C GLU A 32 -9.51 -0.79 6.52
N LEU A 33 -10.62 -1.20 5.89
CA LEU A 33 -10.95 -0.80 4.52
C LEU A 33 -11.31 0.68 4.45
N ILE A 34 -10.58 1.44 3.63
CA ILE A 34 -10.83 2.86 3.36
C ILE A 34 -11.56 3.03 2.02
N TRP A 35 -11.11 2.33 1.01
CA TRP A 35 -11.66 2.42 -0.34
C TRP A 35 -11.45 1.11 -1.11
N ARG A 36 -12.42 0.78 -1.99
CA ARG A 36 -12.31 -0.34 -2.93
C ARG A 36 -12.80 0.09 -4.30
N GLY A 37 -11.94 -0.01 -5.29
CA GLY A 37 -12.24 0.17 -6.71
C GLY A 37 -12.35 -1.15 -7.45
N ALA A 38 -12.34 -1.08 -8.79
CA ALA A 38 -12.43 -2.28 -9.64
C ALA A 38 -11.22 -3.22 -9.45
N PHE A 39 -10.01 -2.69 -9.43
CA PHE A 39 -8.79 -3.50 -9.40
C PHE A 39 -8.11 -3.50 -8.03
N TRP A 40 -8.20 -2.42 -7.28
CA TRP A 40 -7.44 -2.17 -6.07
C TRP A 40 -8.32 -1.78 -4.90
N ARG A 41 -7.84 -2.03 -3.69
CA ARG A 41 -8.37 -1.49 -2.45
C ARG A 41 -7.27 -0.84 -1.62
N VAL A 42 -7.62 0.18 -0.88
CA VAL A 42 -6.75 0.87 0.09
C VAL A 42 -7.25 0.52 1.48
N VAL A 43 -6.34 0.09 2.33
CA VAL A 43 -6.62 -0.22 3.73
C VAL A 43 -5.65 0.51 4.66
N ALA A 44 -6.10 0.89 5.84
CA ALA A 44 -5.23 1.36 6.90
C ALA A 44 -4.62 0.17 7.65
N VAL A 45 -3.35 0.33 8.02
CA VAL A 45 -2.63 -0.57 8.93
C VAL A 45 -2.51 0.15 10.26
N ASN A 46 -3.17 -0.41 11.29
CA ASN A 46 -3.19 0.18 12.62
C ASN A 46 -1.88 -0.13 13.37
N ASP A 47 -0.79 0.54 12.98
CA ASP A 47 0.50 0.49 13.66
C ASP A 47 0.71 1.77 14.46
N ALA A 48 0.87 1.62 15.79
CA ALA A 48 0.98 2.75 16.70
C ALA A 48 2.21 3.65 16.44
N ASN A 49 3.30 3.08 15.90
CA ASN A 49 4.53 3.80 15.62
C ASN A 49 4.54 4.49 14.24
N TYR A 50 3.63 4.07 13.35
CA TYR A 50 3.56 4.55 11.97
C TYR A 50 2.15 5.04 11.60
N PRO A 51 1.61 6.08 12.28
CA PRO A 51 0.29 6.62 11.97
C PRO A 51 0.18 7.04 10.50
N GLY A 52 -0.85 6.57 9.81
CA GLY A 52 -1.03 6.80 8.37
C GLY A 52 -0.40 5.73 7.47
N TYR A 53 0.11 4.64 8.04
CA TYR A 53 0.55 3.48 7.27
C TYR A 53 -0.63 2.87 6.51
N LEU A 54 -0.49 2.77 5.19
CA LEU A 54 -1.50 2.25 4.28
C LEU A 54 -0.98 1.04 3.49
N ARG A 55 -1.91 0.19 3.06
CA ARG A 55 -1.65 -0.79 2.01
C ARG A 55 -2.56 -0.56 0.83
N LEU A 56 -1.99 -0.70 -0.37
CA LEU A 56 -2.72 -0.78 -1.62
C LEU A 56 -2.65 -2.24 -2.09
N ILE A 57 -3.80 -2.90 -2.18
CA ILE A 57 -3.89 -4.36 -2.39
C ILE A 57 -4.71 -4.61 -3.64
N VAL A 58 -4.23 -5.49 -4.54
CA VAL A 58 -5.02 -5.92 -5.71
C VAL A 58 -6.21 -6.77 -5.26
N ASN A 59 -7.38 -6.62 -5.91
CA ASN A 59 -8.59 -7.32 -5.46
C ASN A 59 -8.60 -8.81 -5.83
N ARG A 60 -8.04 -9.18 -7.00
CA ARG A 60 -7.90 -10.57 -7.43
C ARG A 60 -6.61 -11.18 -6.90
N HIS A 61 -6.52 -12.49 -6.83
CA HIS A 61 -5.27 -13.14 -6.42
C HIS A 61 -4.22 -13.04 -7.55
N VAL A 62 -3.12 -12.35 -7.26
CA VAL A 62 -1.95 -12.20 -8.13
C VAL A 62 -0.71 -12.20 -7.27
N ALA A 63 0.26 -13.05 -7.56
CA ALA A 63 1.49 -13.14 -6.78
C ALA A 63 2.53 -12.11 -7.23
N GLU A 64 2.72 -11.98 -8.56
CA GLU A 64 3.81 -11.18 -9.11
C GLU A 64 3.32 -9.95 -9.86
N PHE A 65 4.12 -8.87 -9.81
CA PHE A 65 3.81 -7.63 -10.50
C PHE A 65 3.62 -7.79 -12.01
N SER A 66 4.39 -8.67 -12.64
CA SER A 66 4.31 -8.95 -14.07
C SER A 66 3.01 -9.65 -14.51
N GLU A 67 2.24 -10.19 -13.56
CA GLU A 67 0.95 -10.84 -13.82
C GLU A 67 -0.22 -9.84 -13.82
N LEU A 68 0.03 -8.59 -13.43
CA LEU A 68 -0.96 -7.52 -13.52
C LEU A 68 -1.19 -7.11 -14.97
N ALA A 69 -2.45 -6.93 -15.34
CA ALA A 69 -2.81 -6.37 -16.64
C ALA A 69 -2.40 -4.88 -16.73
N ALA A 70 -2.16 -4.39 -17.95
CA ALA A 70 -1.71 -3.03 -18.17
C ALA A 70 -2.62 -1.95 -17.51
N PRO A 71 -3.97 -2.05 -17.53
CA PRO A 71 -4.82 -1.10 -16.80
C PRO A 71 -4.62 -1.16 -15.27
N GLU A 72 -4.38 -2.35 -14.69
CA GLU A 72 -4.10 -2.51 -13.26
C GLU A 72 -2.78 -1.85 -12.88
N GLN A 73 -1.72 -2.06 -13.69
CA GLN A 73 -0.41 -1.43 -13.50
C GLN A 73 -0.50 0.10 -13.57
N GLN A 74 -1.21 0.63 -14.57
CA GLN A 74 -1.39 2.08 -14.72
C GLN A 74 -2.15 2.69 -13.54
N GLN A 75 -3.21 2.02 -13.07
CA GLN A 75 -3.97 2.50 -11.93
C GLN A 75 -3.14 2.43 -10.64
N LEU A 76 -2.33 1.37 -10.45
CA LEU A 76 -1.41 1.23 -9.33
C LEU A 76 -0.52 2.47 -9.19
N PHE A 77 0.23 2.83 -10.23
CA PHE A 77 1.15 3.97 -10.15
C PHE A 77 0.45 5.30 -9.91
N LYS A 78 -0.73 5.51 -10.52
CA LYS A 78 -1.54 6.71 -10.26
C LYS A 78 -1.99 6.78 -8.79
N LEU A 79 -2.43 5.66 -8.21
CA LEU A 79 -2.84 5.60 -6.81
C LEU A 79 -1.65 5.81 -5.86
N LEU A 80 -0.50 5.17 -6.12
CA LEU A 80 0.71 5.35 -5.31
C LEU A 80 1.14 6.81 -5.27
N VAL A 81 1.22 7.48 -6.43
CA VAL A 81 1.60 8.89 -6.52
C VAL A 81 0.59 9.80 -5.83
N ALA A 82 -0.71 9.57 -6.03
CA ALA A 82 -1.76 10.38 -5.41
C ALA A 82 -1.75 10.26 -3.88
N ILE A 83 -1.63 9.02 -3.37
CA ILE A 83 -1.57 8.75 -1.92
C ILE A 83 -0.30 9.36 -1.32
N GLU A 84 0.86 9.15 -1.94
CA GLU A 84 2.13 9.72 -1.48
C GLU A 84 2.06 11.24 -1.43
N THR A 85 1.58 11.87 -2.49
CA THR A 85 1.46 13.34 -2.56
C THR A 85 0.60 13.85 -1.40
N ARG A 86 -0.57 13.26 -1.19
CA ARG A 86 -1.47 13.71 -0.14
C ARG A 86 -0.95 13.41 1.26
N MET A 87 -0.27 12.27 1.44
CA MET A 87 0.41 11.93 2.68
C MET A 87 1.49 12.95 3.04
N ARG A 88 2.27 13.43 2.07
CA ARG A 88 3.27 14.49 2.28
C ARG A 88 2.63 15.80 2.69
N GLU A 89 1.51 16.17 2.10
CA GLU A 89 0.81 17.43 2.39
C GLU A 89 0.17 17.43 3.79
N LEU A 90 -0.47 16.33 4.20
CA LEU A 90 -1.24 16.26 5.43
C LEU A 90 -0.42 15.78 6.64
N ILE A 91 0.42 14.76 6.43
CA ILE A 91 1.19 14.10 7.52
C ILE A 91 2.58 14.71 7.64
N ASN A 92 3.14 15.20 6.53
CA ASN A 92 4.48 15.81 6.44
C ASN A 92 5.59 14.94 7.09
N PRO A 93 5.75 13.67 6.69
CA PRO A 93 6.80 12.80 7.22
C PRO A 93 8.17 13.19 6.66
N ASP A 94 9.26 12.80 7.34
CA ASP A 94 10.64 12.98 6.83
C ASP A 94 10.88 12.17 5.54
N LYS A 95 10.23 11.01 5.41
CA LYS A 95 10.32 10.13 4.25
C LYS A 95 9.04 9.30 4.09
N ILE A 96 8.73 8.87 2.88
CA ILE A 96 7.73 7.83 2.62
C ILE A 96 8.45 6.63 2.02
N ASN A 97 8.25 5.45 2.61
CA ASN A 97 8.70 4.19 2.02
C ASN A 97 7.54 3.55 1.25
N ILE A 98 7.80 3.19 0.00
CA ILE A 98 6.89 2.41 -0.83
C ILE A 98 7.58 1.09 -1.13
N ALA A 99 6.94 -0.04 -0.79
CA ALA A 99 7.52 -1.36 -0.96
C ALA A 99 6.46 -2.40 -1.28
N SER A 100 6.80 -3.35 -2.15
CA SER A 100 6.07 -4.60 -2.36
C SER A 100 7.01 -5.75 -2.06
N LEU A 101 6.60 -6.70 -1.25
CA LEU A 101 7.44 -7.81 -0.79
C LEU A 101 6.84 -9.18 -1.17
N GLY A 102 5.75 -9.60 -0.54
CA GLY A 102 5.05 -10.84 -0.88
C GLY A 102 5.67 -12.14 -0.32
N ASN A 103 6.79 -12.09 0.42
CA ASN A 103 7.48 -13.27 0.91
C ASN A 103 6.63 -14.17 1.82
N HIS A 104 5.79 -13.58 2.67
CA HIS A 104 4.89 -14.31 3.57
C HIS A 104 3.51 -14.52 2.97
N VAL A 105 3.03 -13.54 2.19
CA VAL A 105 1.73 -13.57 1.53
C VAL A 105 1.96 -13.25 0.06
N PRO A 106 2.03 -14.25 -0.83
CA PRO A 106 2.25 -14.06 -2.26
C PRO A 106 0.97 -13.57 -2.95
N HIS A 107 0.58 -12.36 -2.62
CA HIS A 107 -0.57 -11.63 -3.16
C HIS A 107 -0.15 -10.17 -3.30
N GLN A 108 -0.23 -9.61 -4.49
CA GLN A 108 0.27 -8.26 -4.79
C GLN A 108 -0.35 -7.21 -3.88
N HIS A 109 0.50 -6.63 -3.06
CA HIS A 109 0.18 -5.52 -2.19
C HIS A 109 1.38 -4.59 -2.05
N TRP A 110 1.10 -3.33 -1.84
CA TRP A 110 2.10 -2.27 -1.71
C TRP A 110 1.91 -1.57 -0.39
N HIS A 111 2.99 -1.47 0.36
CA HIS A 111 3.07 -0.73 1.61
C HIS A 111 3.40 0.73 1.30
N ILE A 112 2.69 1.67 1.91
CA ILE A 112 2.93 3.10 1.83
C ILE A 112 3.07 3.60 3.26
N ILE A 113 4.31 3.86 3.69
CA ILE A 113 4.66 4.00 5.09
C ILE A 113 5.26 5.38 5.33
N PRO A 114 4.62 6.24 6.13
CA PRO A 114 5.24 7.49 6.57
C PRO A 114 6.35 7.16 7.57
N ARG A 115 7.50 7.82 7.41
CA ARG A 115 8.69 7.60 8.22
C ARG A 115 9.18 8.92 8.82
N TRP A 116 9.63 8.85 10.06
CA TRP A 116 10.20 9.98 10.77
C TRP A 116 11.57 9.60 11.33
N LYS A 117 12.48 10.59 11.44
CA LYS A 117 13.83 10.36 11.99
C LYS A 117 13.83 9.85 13.42
N ASP A 118 12.76 10.09 14.15
CA ASP A 118 12.53 9.62 15.52
C ASP A 118 11.73 8.32 15.62
N ASP A 119 11.33 7.70 14.49
CA ASP A 119 10.65 6.39 14.54
C ASP A 119 11.61 5.28 15.02
N PRO A 120 11.08 4.18 15.59
CA PRO A 120 11.91 3.17 16.26
C PRO A 120 12.96 2.50 15.39
N CYS A 121 12.73 2.47 14.06
CA CYS A 121 13.59 1.73 13.12
C CYS A 121 14.35 2.64 12.15
N PHE A 122 14.08 3.96 12.12
CA PHE A 122 14.74 4.84 11.14
C PHE A 122 16.27 4.90 11.35
N PRO A 123 17.13 4.79 10.30
CA PRO A 123 16.82 4.80 8.86
C PRO A 123 16.46 3.42 8.26
N ASP A 124 16.52 2.36 9.04
CA ASP A 124 16.26 1.00 8.59
C ASP A 124 14.78 0.75 8.28
N SER A 125 14.48 -0.42 7.72
CA SER A 125 13.11 -0.86 7.46
C SER A 125 12.30 -1.03 8.75
N ILE A 126 10.98 -0.78 8.70
CA ILE A 126 10.08 -0.99 9.85
C ILE A 126 10.00 -2.45 10.31
N TRP A 127 10.47 -3.38 9.50
CA TRP A 127 10.49 -4.83 9.81
C TRP A 127 11.78 -5.29 10.48
N THR A 128 12.72 -4.38 10.75
CA THR A 128 13.91 -4.67 11.56
C THR A 128 13.59 -4.57 13.06
N ALA A 129 14.48 -5.09 13.89
CA ALA A 129 14.37 -4.88 15.34
C ALA A 129 14.48 -3.38 15.66
N PRO A 130 13.59 -2.83 16.49
CA PRO A 130 13.68 -1.45 16.93
C PRO A 130 15.00 -1.17 17.65
N HIS A 131 15.67 -0.08 17.34
CA HIS A 131 16.91 0.36 17.97
C HIS A 131 16.79 1.74 18.66
N LYS A 132 15.58 2.31 18.64
CA LYS A 132 15.19 3.52 19.38
C LYS A 132 13.87 3.29 20.10
N PRO A 133 13.58 4.04 21.17
CA PRO A 133 12.26 4.06 21.77
C PRO A 133 11.22 4.66 20.80
N SER A 134 9.97 4.32 21.00
CA SER A 134 8.86 4.98 20.30
C SER A 134 8.84 6.48 20.62
N PRO A 135 8.39 7.33 19.70
CA PRO A 135 8.17 8.76 19.96
C PRO A 135 7.22 8.98 21.14
N ALA A 136 7.28 10.18 21.73
CA ALA A 136 6.41 10.56 22.83
C ALA A 136 4.92 10.49 22.44
N ALA A 137 4.05 10.18 23.39
CA ALA A 137 2.63 9.91 23.13
C ALA A 137 1.90 11.11 22.50
N ASP A 138 2.26 12.33 22.84
CA ASP A 138 1.71 13.55 22.26
C ASP A 138 2.11 13.73 20.79
N VAL A 139 3.35 13.38 20.43
CA VAL A 139 3.84 13.37 19.04
C VAL A 139 3.07 12.35 18.23
N LEU A 140 2.91 11.13 18.74
CA LEU A 140 2.14 10.07 18.06
C LEU A 140 0.67 10.47 17.92
N ALA A 141 0.06 11.12 18.93
CA ALA A 141 -1.31 11.61 18.86
C ALA A 141 -1.51 12.67 17.76
N GLN A 142 -0.56 13.61 17.60
CA GLN A 142 -0.59 14.60 16.52
C GLN A 142 -0.50 13.93 15.15
N ARG A 143 0.40 12.98 14.99
CA ARG A 143 0.55 12.20 13.73
C ARG A 143 -0.71 11.39 13.43
N GLN A 144 -1.32 10.79 14.44
CA GLN A 144 -2.58 10.05 14.30
C GLN A 144 -3.72 10.95 13.85
N GLN A 145 -3.79 12.18 14.37
CA GLN A 145 -4.80 13.14 13.94
C GLN A 145 -4.62 13.54 12.46
N ALA A 146 -3.39 13.79 12.01
CA ALA A 146 -3.07 14.05 10.61
C ALA A 146 -3.38 12.84 9.71
N ALA A 147 -3.08 11.63 10.18
CA ALA A 147 -3.41 10.39 9.49
C ALA A 147 -4.93 10.20 9.32
N ALA A 148 -5.72 10.55 10.35
CA ALA A 148 -7.18 10.49 10.26
C ALA A 148 -7.74 11.44 9.18
N MET A 149 -7.13 12.61 9.00
CA MET A 149 -7.51 13.53 7.91
C MET A 149 -7.20 12.92 6.54
N LEU A 150 -6.03 12.30 6.37
CA LEU A 150 -5.68 11.59 5.14
C LEU A 150 -6.71 10.49 4.84
N VAL A 151 -7.01 9.63 5.81
CA VAL A 151 -7.98 8.53 5.66
C VAL A 151 -9.35 9.04 5.24
N ALA A 152 -9.83 10.14 5.82
CA ALA A 152 -11.13 10.74 5.50
C ALA A 152 -11.19 11.27 4.05
N GLU A 153 -10.07 11.75 3.50
CA GLU A 153 -10.02 12.32 2.15
C GLU A 153 -9.78 11.27 1.05
N LEU A 154 -9.12 10.14 1.35
CA LEU A 154 -8.73 9.13 0.36
C LEU A 154 -9.87 8.66 -0.56
N PRO A 155 -11.10 8.40 -0.09
CA PRO A 155 -12.19 7.98 -0.98
C PRO A 155 -12.53 8.99 -2.08
N SER A 156 -12.28 10.28 -1.84
CA SER A 156 -12.53 11.33 -2.83
C SER A 156 -11.41 11.47 -3.88
N LEU A 157 -10.19 11.04 -3.52
CA LEU A 157 -9.01 11.07 -4.38
C LEU A 157 -8.93 9.83 -5.28
N CYS A 158 -9.57 8.74 -4.87
CA CYS A 158 -9.56 7.50 -5.60
C CYS A 158 -10.60 7.52 -6.74
N PRO A 159 -10.37 6.79 -7.85
CA PRO A 159 -11.32 6.73 -8.96
C PRO A 159 -12.70 6.28 -8.48
N LYS A 160 -13.76 6.99 -8.89
CA LYS A 160 -15.11 6.52 -8.62
C LYS A 160 -15.29 5.16 -9.31
N THR A 161 -15.78 4.18 -8.59
CA THR A 161 -16.14 2.88 -9.17
C THR A 161 -17.31 3.13 -10.13
N ILE A 162 -17.06 3.06 -11.43
CA ILE A 162 -18.12 3.02 -12.43
C ILE A 162 -18.51 1.54 -12.50
N TYR A 163 -19.68 1.21 -11.97
CA TYR A 163 -20.31 -0.10 -12.11
C TYR A 163 -20.91 -0.26 -13.50
#